data_f6bacdd7eb1afe9a1e959da08fc640c9
#
_entry.id   f6bacdd7eb1afe9a1e959da08fc640c9
#
_cell.length_a   1.000
_cell.length_b   1.000
_cell.length_c   1.000
_cell.angle_alpha   90.00
_cell.angle_beta   90.00
_cell.angle_gamma   90.00
#
_symmetry.space_group_name_H-M   'P 1'
#
loop_
_entity.id
_entity.type
_entity.pdbx_description
1 polymer ?
#
loop_
_entity_poly.entity_id
_entity_poly.type
_entity_poly.pdbx_seq_one_letter_code
_entity_poly.pdbx_strand_id
1 'polypeptide(L)'
;MNLDQAADDFAVLRPRLFGIAYRIVGNAPEAEDIVQDVWLRWQRTDRSAVVDPAAFLATATTRLAINLARCARRRHETYVASWQTEERAADDADPHLLAERDDSIDRAARLLLERLSPAERATYVLREGFEYPYRQIAETLRIGAPNARQLVKRARDRLASDRRRPYSPVAHSQFVRALASASRAGQLADLEQFLTAGLAEQAA
;
A
#
# COMPACT_ATOMS: atom_id res chain seq x y z
N MET A 1 13.59 14.44 19.42
CA MET A 1 13.89 12.99 19.48
C MET A 1 15.15 12.75 18.67
N ASN A 2 16.18 12.17 19.32
CA ASN A 2 17.56 12.13 18.81
C ASN A 2 17.72 11.11 17.66
N LEU A 3 18.72 11.28 16.80
CA LEU A 3 19.05 10.32 15.71
C LEU A 3 19.36 8.91 16.28
N ASP A 4 19.95 8.85 17.48
CA ASP A 4 20.27 7.60 18.17
C ASP A 4 18.99 6.80 18.49
N GLN A 5 17.94 7.43 18.98
CA GLN A 5 16.65 6.77 19.24
C GLN A 5 16.02 6.20 17.95
N ALA A 6 16.16 6.92 16.84
CA ALA A 6 15.63 6.43 15.56
C ALA A 6 16.42 5.21 15.02
N ALA A 7 17.71 5.16 15.30
CA ALA A 7 18.55 4.03 14.93
C ALA A 7 18.21 2.79 15.77
N ASP A 8 17.98 2.99 17.06
CA ASP A 8 17.60 1.90 17.98
C ASP A 8 16.24 1.32 17.61
N ASP A 9 15.23 2.18 17.39
CA ASP A 9 13.89 1.76 16.98
C ASP A 9 13.92 0.98 15.66
N PHE A 10 14.73 1.43 14.70
CA PHE A 10 14.87 0.75 13.42
C PHE A 10 15.65 -0.57 13.55
N ALA A 11 16.69 -0.61 14.34
CA ALA A 11 17.53 -1.81 14.52
C ALA A 11 16.72 -2.98 15.08
N VAL A 12 15.84 -2.71 16.06
CA VAL A 12 14.93 -3.71 16.64
C VAL A 12 13.95 -4.25 15.58
N LEU A 13 13.48 -3.39 14.68
CA LEU A 13 12.48 -3.76 13.66
C LEU A 13 13.10 -4.33 12.37
N ARG A 14 14.40 -4.12 12.14
CA ARG A 14 15.09 -4.50 10.91
C ARG A 14 14.87 -5.97 10.48
N PRO A 15 14.96 -6.99 11.38
CA PRO A 15 14.72 -8.38 10.99
C PRO A 15 13.29 -8.61 10.47
N ARG A 16 12.30 -7.95 11.08
CA ARG A 16 10.90 -8.01 10.65
C ARG A 16 10.70 -7.33 9.29
N LEU A 17 11.32 -6.15 9.09
CA LEU A 17 11.25 -5.43 7.83
C LEU A 17 11.90 -6.23 6.69
N PHE A 18 13.03 -6.86 6.94
CA PHE A 18 13.67 -7.78 6.00
C PHE A 18 12.76 -8.95 5.64
N GLY A 19 12.13 -9.59 6.63
CA GLY A 19 11.17 -10.67 6.39
C GLY A 19 9.97 -10.24 5.53
N ILE A 20 9.47 -9.02 5.71
CA ILE A 20 8.40 -8.45 4.87
C ILE A 20 8.89 -8.28 3.43
N ALA A 21 10.05 -7.63 3.24
CA ALA A 21 10.62 -7.40 1.93
C ALA A 21 10.90 -8.72 1.20
N TYR A 22 11.58 -9.66 1.87
CA TYR A 22 11.96 -10.94 1.29
C TYR A 22 10.76 -11.78 0.83
N ARG A 23 9.65 -11.79 1.59
CA ARG A 23 8.43 -12.49 1.19
C ARG A 23 7.82 -11.96 -0.10
N ILE A 24 8.00 -10.67 -0.39
CA ILE A 24 7.41 -10.02 -1.57
C ILE A 24 8.32 -10.13 -2.78
N VAL A 25 9.64 -9.92 -2.62
CA VAL A 25 10.58 -9.92 -3.75
C VAL A 25 11.21 -11.28 -4.01
N GLY A 26 11.28 -12.18 -3.00
CA GLY A 26 11.82 -13.53 -3.12
C GLY A 26 13.35 -13.59 -3.24
N ASN A 27 14.05 -12.48 -3.07
CA ASN A 27 15.49 -12.32 -3.31
C ASN A 27 16.12 -11.55 -2.15
N ALA A 28 17.15 -12.12 -1.51
CA ALA A 28 17.76 -11.54 -0.32
C ALA A 28 18.51 -10.21 -0.59
N PRO A 29 19.32 -10.06 -1.64
CA PRO A 29 19.91 -8.77 -2.00
C PRO A 29 18.89 -7.66 -2.21
N GLU A 30 17.82 -7.92 -2.96
CA GLU A 30 16.75 -6.92 -3.20
C GLU A 30 15.99 -6.58 -1.90
N ALA A 31 15.78 -7.56 -1.03
CA ALA A 31 15.15 -7.33 0.27
C ALA A 31 16.03 -6.43 1.16
N GLU A 32 17.34 -6.61 1.13
CA GLU A 32 18.30 -5.79 1.87
C GLU A 32 18.33 -4.35 1.34
N ASP A 33 18.33 -4.17 0.02
CA ASP A 33 18.26 -2.85 -0.62
C ASP A 33 16.99 -2.10 -0.20
N ILE A 34 15.85 -2.80 -0.15
CA ILE A 34 14.59 -2.23 0.31
C ILE A 34 14.69 -1.77 1.77
N VAL A 35 15.25 -2.60 2.64
CA VAL A 35 15.42 -2.26 4.06
C VAL A 35 16.34 -1.04 4.21
N GLN A 36 17.39 -0.94 3.41
CA GLN A 36 18.26 0.23 3.38
C GLN A 36 17.54 1.49 2.91
N ASP A 37 16.72 1.40 1.86
CA ASP A 37 15.91 2.52 1.37
C ASP A 37 14.89 2.99 2.42
N VAL A 38 14.27 2.05 3.13
CA VAL A 38 13.36 2.36 4.25
C VAL A 38 14.10 3.10 5.35
N TRP A 39 15.33 2.70 5.69
CA TRP A 39 16.17 3.38 6.66
C TRP A 39 16.47 4.81 6.25
N LEU A 40 16.88 5.05 5.00
CA LEU A 40 17.16 6.39 4.49
C LEU A 40 15.92 7.29 4.52
N ARG A 41 14.74 6.74 4.25
CA ARG A 41 13.46 7.46 4.37
C ARG A 41 13.13 7.78 5.83
N TRP A 42 13.32 6.81 6.73
CA TRP A 42 13.09 6.99 8.16
C TRP A 42 13.91 8.13 8.75
N GLN A 43 15.18 8.24 8.34
CA GLN A 43 16.04 9.35 8.75
C GLN A 43 15.52 10.72 8.34
N ARG A 44 14.82 10.82 7.21
CA ARG A 44 14.28 12.07 6.64
C ARG A 44 12.84 12.35 7.06
N THR A 45 12.19 11.41 7.72
CA THR A 45 10.79 11.54 8.13
C THR A 45 10.69 12.43 9.37
N ASP A 46 9.71 13.34 9.37
CA ASP A 46 9.31 14.03 10.61
C ASP A 46 8.61 13.05 11.54
N ARG A 47 9.36 12.56 12.49
CA ARG A 47 8.91 11.53 13.44
C ARG A 47 7.89 12.04 14.45
N SER A 48 7.76 13.34 14.63
CA SER A 48 6.74 13.93 15.52
C SER A 48 5.32 13.68 15.01
N ALA A 49 5.16 13.47 13.70
CA ALA A 49 3.90 13.15 13.04
C ALA A 49 3.61 11.63 12.96
N VAL A 50 4.57 10.77 13.38
CA VAL A 50 4.42 9.32 13.30
C VAL A 50 3.94 8.77 14.65
N VAL A 51 2.70 8.32 14.70
CA VAL A 51 2.08 7.76 15.91
C VAL A 51 2.62 6.38 16.24
N ASP A 52 2.84 5.54 15.22
CA ASP A 52 3.37 4.17 15.35
C ASP A 52 4.52 3.95 14.37
N PRO A 53 5.77 4.00 14.85
CA PRO A 53 6.97 3.75 14.06
C PRO A 53 6.99 2.36 13.42
N ALA A 54 6.53 1.32 14.13
CA ALA A 54 6.57 -0.04 13.63
C ALA A 54 5.59 -0.25 12.47
N ALA A 55 4.37 0.27 12.59
CA ALA A 55 3.38 0.23 11.51
C ALA A 55 3.82 1.10 10.31
N PHE A 56 4.40 2.27 10.55
CA PHE A 56 4.93 3.15 9.51
C PHE A 56 6.03 2.44 8.70
N LEU A 57 7.04 1.89 9.37
CA LEU A 57 8.17 1.22 8.74
C LEU A 57 7.74 -0.05 7.99
N ALA A 58 6.85 -0.87 8.57
CA ALA A 58 6.30 -2.04 7.89
C ALA A 58 5.54 -1.66 6.62
N THR A 59 4.74 -0.60 6.67
CA THR A 59 4.01 -0.07 5.50
C THR A 59 4.96 0.44 4.43
N ALA A 60 5.98 1.21 4.80
CA ALA A 60 6.99 1.73 3.87
C ALA A 60 7.76 0.58 3.19
N THR A 61 8.14 -0.45 3.96
CA THR A 61 8.82 -1.64 3.43
C THR A 61 7.94 -2.39 2.43
N THR A 62 6.68 -2.66 2.80
CA THR A 62 5.71 -3.34 1.92
C THR A 62 5.54 -2.59 0.60
N ARG A 63 5.38 -1.27 0.65
CA ARG A 63 5.22 -0.41 -0.54
C ARG A 63 6.42 -0.47 -1.47
N LEU A 64 7.64 -0.36 -0.93
CA LEU A 64 8.86 -0.43 -1.73
C LEU A 64 9.05 -1.81 -2.35
N ALA A 65 8.83 -2.88 -1.58
CA ALA A 65 8.92 -4.25 -2.06
C ALA A 65 7.95 -4.53 -3.21
N ILE A 66 6.68 -4.11 -3.06
CA ILE A 66 5.67 -4.24 -4.12
C ILE A 66 6.08 -3.48 -5.38
N ASN A 67 6.56 -2.25 -5.24
CA ASN A 67 7.01 -1.44 -6.37
C ASN A 67 8.17 -2.09 -7.10
N LEU A 68 9.16 -2.63 -6.38
CA LEU A 68 10.30 -3.33 -6.97
C LEU A 68 9.86 -4.61 -7.70
N ALA A 69 9.06 -5.46 -7.05
CA ALA A 69 8.54 -6.69 -7.65
C ALA A 69 7.75 -6.43 -8.94
N ARG A 70 7.00 -5.33 -9.00
CA ARG A 70 6.28 -4.92 -10.23
C ARG A 70 7.21 -4.41 -11.32
N CYS A 71 8.24 -3.64 -10.97
CA CYS A 71 9.24 -3.21 -11.94
C CYS A 71 10.02 -4.40 -12.51
N ALA A 72 10.35 -5.39 -11.68
CA ALA A 72 10.99 -6.62 -12.12
C ALA A 72 10.09 -7.43 -13.07
N ARG A 73 8.80 -7.61 -12.72
CA ARG A 73 7.82 -8.33 -13.54
C ARG A 73 7.66 -7.68 -14.92
N ARG A 74 7.56 -6.36 -15.02
CA ARG A 74 7.52 -5.64 -16.30
C ARG A 74 8.78 -5.82 -17.16
N ARG A 75 9.96 -5.96 -16.55
CA ARG A 75 11.18 -6.30 -17.28
C ARG A 75 11.18 -7.75 -17.77
N HIS A 76 10.55 -8.65 -17.02
CA HIS A 76 10.44 -10.07 -17.35
C HIS A 76 9.28 -10.42 -18.28
N GLU A 77 8.24 -9.59 -18.43
CA GLU A 77 7.16 -9.79 -19.43
C GLU A 77 7.67 -9.69 -20.88
N THR A 78 8.94 -9.25 -21.08
CA THR A 78 9.66 -9.40 -22.35
C THR A 78 10.31 -10.80 -22.48
N TYR A 79 10.28 -11.65 -21.44
CA TYR A 79 10.87 -13.01 -21.43
C TYR A 79 10.05 -13.97 -20.56
N VAL A 80 9.20 -14.74 -21.24
CA VAL A 80 8.64 -16.10 -20.93
C VAL A 80 8.28 -16.49 -19.48
N ALA A 81 6.98 -16.76 -19.33
CA ALA A 81 6.31 -17.89 -18.64
C ALA A 81 6.83 -18.44 -17.30
N SER A 82 5.84 -18.54 -16.39
CA SER A 82 5.71 -19.58 -15.36
C SER A 82 6.69 -19.57 -14.18
N TRP A 83 6.26 -18.94 -13.08
CA TRP A 83 6.60 -19.40 -11.74
C TRP A 83 5.32 -19.45 -10.90
N GLN A 84 4.95 -20.67 -10.51
CA GLN A 84 3.95 -20.90 -9.47
C GLN A 84 4.49 -20.38 -8.16
N THR A 85 3.80 -19.41 -7.59
CA THR A 85 4.11 -18.91 -6.25
C THR A 85 3.50 -19.91 -5.27
N GLU A 86 4.33 -20.75 -4.67
CA GLU A 86 3.93 -21.50 -3.49
C GLU A 86 3.53 -20.54 -2.38
N GLU A 87 2.29 -20.67 -1.92
CA GLU A 87 1.78 -20.05 -0.70
C GLU A 87 2.63 -20.52 0.49
N ARG A 88 3.61 -19.73 0.89
CA ARG A 88 4.23 -19.88 2.21
C ARG A 88 3.45 -19.05 3.20
N ALA A 89 2.66 -19.75 3.98
CA ALA A 89 1.96 -19.25 5.14
C ALA A 89 2.91 -18.43 6.05
N ALA A 90 2.49 -17.20 6.36
CA ALA A 90 3.13 -16.36 7.36
C ALA A 90 2.68 -16.85 8.75
N ASP A 91 3.38 -17.82 9.28
CA ASP A 91 3.18 -18.35 10.64
C ASP A 91 4.29 -17.76 11.53
N ASP A 92 4.03 -16.59 12.14
CA ASP A 92 4.70 -16.05 13.34
C ASP A 92 4.23 -14.61 13.67
N ALA A 93 3.07 -14.18 13.21
CA ALA A 93 2.56 -12.87 13.63
C ALA A 93 1.66 -13.05 14.87
N ASP A 94 1.99 -12.33 15.95
CA ASP A 94 1.17 -12.22 17.14
C ASP A 94 -0.30 -11.97 16.78
N PRO A 95 -1.26 -12.82 17.20
CA PRO A 95 -2.68 -12.69 16.88
C PRO A 95 -3.25 -11.31 17.24
N HIS A 96 -2.76 -10.67 18.29
CA HIS A 96 -3.13 -9.32 18.70
C HIS A 96 -2.75 -8.27 17.65
N LEU A 97 -1.53 -8.35 17.12
CA LEU A 97 -1.06 -7.42 16.08
C LEU A 97 -1.80 -7.61 14.75
N LEU A 98 -2.25 -8.84 14.45
CA LEU A 98 -3.06 -9.12 13.29
C LEU A 98 -4.47 -8.52 13.43
N ALA A 99 -5.11 -8.68 14.59
CA ALA A 99 -6.42 -8.12 14.88
C ALA A 99 -6.41 -6.57 14.84
N GLU A 100 -5.43 -5.91 15.46
CA GLU A 100 -5.27 -4.45 15.42
C GLU A 100 -5.05 -3.93 13.99
N ARG A 101 -4.32 -4.68 13.18
CA ARG A 101 -4.09 -4.35 11.77
C ARG A 101 -5.35 -4.46 10.94
N ASP A 102 -6.17 -5.49 11.19
CA ASP A 102 -7.44 -5.70 10.50
C ASP A 102 -8.44 -4.61 10.85
N ASP A 103 -8.54 -4.22 12.12
CA ASP A 103 -9.33 -3.08 12.57
C ASP A 103 -8.87 -1.75 11.94
N SER A 104 -7.58 -1.58 11.74
CA SER A 104 -7.02 -0.38 11.10
C SER A 104 -7.35 -0.32 9.61
N ILE A 105 -7.29 -1.47 8.91
CA ILE A 105 -7.68 -1.59 7.49
C ILE A 105 -9.19 -1.34 7.34
N ASP A 106 -10.02 -1.90 8.23
CA ASP A 106 -11.47 -1.69 8.21
C ASP A 106 -11.83 -0.22 8.36
N ARG A 107 -11.26 0.44 9.36
CA ARG A 107 -11.47 1.89 9.60
C ARG A 107 -11.01 2.75 8.42
N ALA A 108 -9.85 2.43 7.84
CA ALA A 108 -9.33 3.14 6.67
C ALA A 108 -10.24 2.94 5.44
N ALA A 109 -10.66 1.70 5.17
CA ALA A 109 -11.57 1.38 4.07
C ALA A 109 -12.90 2.13 4.19
N ARG A 110 -13.49 2.15 5.39
CA ARG A 110 -14.70 2.90 5.70
C ARG A 110 -14.53 4.39 5.41
N LEU A 111 -13.48 5.01 5.96
CA LEU A 111 -13.21 6.43 5.76
C LEU A 111 -13.07 6.79 4.29
N LEU A 112 -12.33 5.97 3.53
CA LEU A 112 -12.10 6.18 2.10
C LEU A 112 -13.38 6.03 1.28
N LEU A 113 -14.27 5.10 1.64
CA LEU A 113 -15.57 4.92 0.99
C LEU A 113 -16.53 6.06 1.31
N GLU A 114 -16.56 6.50 2.57
CA GLU A 114 -17.44 7.58 3.02
C GLU A 114 -17.05 8.95 2.44
N ARG A 115 -15.76 9.22 2.26
CA ARG A 115 -15.30 10.58 1.92
C ARG A 115 -14.94 10.76 0.45
N LEU A 116 -14.47 9.72 -0.23
CA LEU A 116 -13.94 9.82 -1.58
C LEU A 116 -14.87 9.24 -2.64
N SER A 117 -14.93 9.91 -3.79
CA SER A 117 -15.52 9.30 -4.99
C SER A 117 -14.67 8.12 -5.47
N PRO A 118 -15.21 7.19 -6.28
CA PRO A 118 -14.45 6.07 -6.80
C PRO A 118 -13.13 6.48 -7.47
N ALA A 119 -13.14 7.56 -8.28
CA ALA A 119 -11.94 8.06 -8.96
C ALA A 119 -10.91 8.65 -7.99
N GLU A 120 -11.35 9.42 -7.00
CA GLU A 120 -10.48 9.97 -5.97
C GLU A 120 -9.90 8.87 -5.08
N ARG A 121 -10.72 7.90 -4.69
CA ARG A 121 -10.30 6.75 -3.89
C ARG A 121 -9.27 5.91 -4.63
N ALA A 122 -9.53 5.57 -5.89
CA ALA A 122 -8.60 4.78 -6.70
C ALA A 122 -7.23 5.48 -6.84
N THR A 123 -7.22 6.75 -7.20
CA THR A 123 -5.98 7.50 -7.37
C THR A 123 -5.23 7.71 -6.05
N TYR A 124 -5.97 7.98 -4.96
CA TYR A 124 -5.41 8.20 -3.64
C TYR A 124 -4.77 6.92 -3.08
N VAL A 125 -5.49 5.80 -3.13
CA VAL A 125 -5.00 4.51 -2.62
C VAL A 125 -3.77 4.07 -3.40
N LEU A 126 -3.78 4.13 -4.72
CA LEU A 126 -2.62 3.78 -5.52
C LEU A 126 -1.44 4.71 -5.25
N ARG A 127 -1.66 6.01 -5.06
CA ARG A 127 -0.59 6.98 -4.81
C ARG A 127 -0.06 6.93 -3.39
N GLU A 128 -0.93 7.07 -2.39
CA GLU A 128 -0.53 7.19 -0.98
C GLU A 128 -0.40 5.83 -0.30
N GLY A 129 -1.24 4.87 -0.70
CA GLY A 129 -1.23 3.51 -0.18
C GLY A 129 -0.08 2.66 -0.73
N PHE A 130 0.22 2.79 -2.02
CA PHE A 130 1.15 1.90 -2.71
C PHE A 130 2.23 2.64 -3.52
N GLU A 131 2.36 3.96 -3.37
CA GLU A 131 3.40 4.82 -3.98
C GLU A 131 3.53 4.74 -5.51
N TYR A 132 2.44 4.42 -6.20
CA TYR A 132 2.45 4.39 -7.66
C TYR A 132 2.86 5.75 -8.25
N PRO A 133 3.76 5.79 -9.23
CA PRO A 133 4.00 7.02 -9.98
C PRO A 133 2.74 7.41 -10.77
N TYR A 134 2.50 8.71 -10.92
CA TYR A 134 1.30 9.22 -11.60
C TYR A 134 1.11 8.69 -13.03
N ARG A 135 2.22 8.41 -13.72
CA ARG A 135 2.17 7.78 -15.05
C ARG A 135 1.53 6.40 -14.99
N GLN A 136 1.91 5.61 -14.02
CA GLN A 136 1.37 4.28 -13.81
C GLN A 136 -0.09 4.29 -13.37
N ILE A 137 -0.46 5.24 -12.47
CA ILE A 137 -1.86 5.45 -12.08
C ILE A 137 -2.70 5.79 -13.33
N ALA A 138 -2.18 6.66 -14.20
CA ALA A 138 -2.83 7.04 -15.43
C ALA A 138 -3.08 5.84 -16.36
N GLU A 139 -2.09 4.97 -16.52
CA GLU A 139 -2.18 3.74 -17.30
C GLU A 139 -3.19 2.75 -16.70
N THR A 140 -3.08 2.48 -15.37
CA THR A 140 -3.95 1.53 -14.66
C THR A 140 -5.42 1.95 -14.68
N LEU A 141 -5.70 3.24 -14.43
CA LEU A 141 -7.05 3.77 -14.33
C LEU A 141 -7.59 4.33 -15.66
N ARG A 142 -6.80 4.28 -16.75
CA ARG A 142 -7.11 4.84 -18.08
C ARG A 142 -7.52 6.31 -18.03
N ILE A 143 -6.78 7.12 -17.26
CA ILE A 143 -6.98 8.57 -17.14
C ILE A 143 -5.70 9.32 -17.51
N GLY A 144 -5.78 10.63 -17.72
CA GLY A 144 -4.58 11.45 -17.95
C GLY A 144 -3.75 11.64 -16.67
N ALA A 145 -2.43 11.66 -16.76
CA ALA A 145 -1.55 11.91 -15.62
C ALA A 145 -1.80 13.26 -14.91
N PRO A 146 -2.12 14.37 -15.61
CA PRO A 146 -2.56 15.62 -14.96
C PRO A 146 -3.84 15.43 -14.14
N ASN A 147 -4.82 14.67 -14.67
CA ASN A 147 -6.07 14.36 -13.96
C ASN A 147 -5.80 13.51 -12.70
N ALA A 148 -4.92 12.53 -12.78
CA ALA A 148 -4.51 11.72 -11.61
C ALA A 148 -3.97 12.62 -10.48
N ARG A 149 -3.12 13.62 -10.79
CA ARG A 149 -2.61 14.58 -9.79
C ARG A 149 -3.74 15.39 -9.15
N GLN A 150 -4.68 15.87 -9.96
CA GLN A 150 -5.83 16.64 -9.49
C GLN A 150 -6.75 15.80 -8.59
N LEU A 151 -6.98 14.53 -8.95
CA LEU A 151 -7.79 13.62 -8.16
C LEU A 151 -7.15 13.34 -6.79
N VAL A 152 -5.84 13.13 -6.72
CA VAL A 152 -5.13 12.96 -5.44
C VAL A 152 -5.22 14.22 -4.58
N LYS A 153 -5.06 15.42 -5.17
CA LYS A 153 -5.23 16.68 -4.43
C LYS A 153 -6.64 16.79 -3.87
N ARG A 154 -7.68 16.59 -4.70
CA ARG A 154 -9.08 16.62 -4.25
C ARG A 154 -9.36 15.58 -3.17
N ALA A 155 -8.77 14.38 -3.28
CA ALA A 155 -8.91 13.33 -2.28
C ALA A 155 -8.38 13.79 -0.91
N ARG A 156 -7.19 14.41 -0.87
CA ARG A 156 -6.63 14.97 0.37
C ARG A 156 -7.52 16.05 0.98
N ASP A 157 -8.00 16.99 0.15
CA ASP A 157 -8.90 18.05 0.59
C ASP A 157 -10.22 17.49 1.16
N ARG A 158 -10.77 16.44 0.55
CA ARG A 158 -11.99 15.78 1.01
C ARG A 158 -11.79 14.95 2.27
N LEU A 159 -10.65 14.29 2.43
CA LEU A 159 -10.34 13.57 3.67
C LEU A 159 -10.23 14.51 4.87
N ALA A 160 -9.80 15.75 4.64
CA ALA A 160 -9.78 16.80 5.67
C ALA A 160 -11.17 17.39 5.97
N SER A 161 -12.19 17.13 5.14
CA SER A 161 -13.56 17.65 5.31
C SER A 161 -14.47 16.63 5.97
N ASP A 162 -15.57 17.09 6.61
CA ASP A 162 -16.53 16.19 7.28
C ASP A 162 -17.66 15.68 6.37
N ARG A 163 -17.57 15.91 5.07
CA ARG A 163 -18.58 15.42 4.11
C ARG A 163 -18.52 13.91 3.97
N ARG A 164 -19.66 13.26 4.21
CA ARG A 164 -19.81 11.80 4.08
C ARG A 164 -20.74 11.45 2.91
N ARG A 165 -20.46 10.28 2.33
CA ARG A 165 -21.27 9.67 1.26
C ARG A 165 -21.77 8.30 1.75
N PRO A 166 -22.97 7.90 1.36
CA PRO A 166 -23.40 6.52 1.59
C PRO A 166 -22.53 5.55 0.77
N TYR A 167 -22.28 4.38 1.32
CA TYR A 167 -21.58 3.30 0.63
C TYR A 167 -22.29 1.97 0.91
N SER A 168 -22.10 0.98 0.02
CA SER A 168 -22.64 -0.35 0.18
C SER A 168 -21.81 -1.19 1.16
N PRO A 169 -22.42 -1.93 2.10
CA PRO A 169 -21.72 -2.89 2.95
C PRO A 169 -20.93 -3.94 2.13
N VAL A 170 -21.46 -4.33 0.97
CA VAL A 170 -20.78 -5.26 0.06
C VAL A 170 -19.50 -4.64 -0.50
N ALA A 171 -19.56 -3.39 -0.97
CA ALA A 171 -18.37 -2.67 -1.44
C ALA A 171 -17.33 -2.50 -0.33
N HIS A 172 -17.77 -2.27 0.92
CA HIS A 172 -16.87 -2.20 2.07
C HIS A 172 -16.13 -3.52 2.29
N SER A 173 -16.84 -4.64 2.38
CA SER A 173 -16.24 -5.95 2.61
C SER A 173 -15.29 -6.37 1.47
N GLN A 174 -15.62 -6.03 0.23
CA GLN A 174 -14.74 -6.28 -0.93
C GLN A 174 -13.47 -5.43 -0.86
N PHE A 175 -13.60 -4.15 -0.49
CA PHE A 175 -12.47 -3.24 -0.39
C PHE A 175 -11.52 -3.60 0.75
N VAL A 176 -12.06 -3.98 1.92
CA VAL A 176 -11.26 -4.48 3.06
C VAL A 176 -10.45 -5.70 2.65
N ARG A 177 -11.07 -6.69 1.99
CA ARG A 177 -10.37 -7.88 1.51
C ARG A 177 -9.25 -7.54 0.51
N ALA A 178 -9.54 -6.69 -0.47
CA ALA A 178 -8.57 -6.27 -1.47
C ALA A 178 -7.39 -5.51 -0.85
N LEU A 179 -7.63 -4.60 0.10
CA LEU A 179 -6.59 -3.90 0.85
C LEU A 179 -5.76 -4.85 1.72
N ALA A 180 -6.42 -5.78 2.41
CA ALA A 180 -5.74 -6.76 3.25
C ALA A 180 -4.84 -7.69 2.43
N SER A 181 -5.33 -8.21 1.28
CA SER A 181 -4.57 -9.03 0.35
C SER A 181 -3.36 -8.27 -0.22
N ALA A 182 -3.56 -7.03 -0.68
CA ALA A 182 -2.49 -6.19 -1.18
C ALA A 182 -1.43 -5.87 -0.10
N SER A 183 -1.85 -5.64 1.14
CA SER A 183 -0.96 -5.29 2.25
C SER A 183 -0.19 -6.48 2.83
N ARG A 184 -0.76 -7.69 2.78
CA ARG A 184 -0.14 -8.91 3.36
C ARG A 184 0.71 -9.69 2.36
N ALA A 185 0.15 -9.91 1.17
CA ALA A 185 0.73 -10.80 0.16
C ALA A 185 1.30 -10.06 -1.06
N GLY A 186 1.18 -8.72 -1.11
CA GLY A 186 1.56 -7.96 -2.30
C GLY A 186 0.64 -8.22 -3.52
N GLN A 187 -0.49 -8.88 -3.33
CA GLN A 187 -1.45 -9.19 -4.39
C GLN A 187 -2.28 -7.96 -4.74
N LEU A 188 -1.76 -7.17 -5.67
CA LEU A 188 -2.39 -5.91 -6.08
C LEU A 188 -3.47 -6.07 -7.13
N ALA A 189 -3.54 -7.23 -7.80
CA ALA A 189 -4.50 -7.46 -8.88
C ALA A 189 -5.96 -7.28 -8.41
N ASP A 190 -6.32 -7.86 -7.27
CA ASP A 190 -7.67 -7.75 -6.70
C ASP A 190 -8.00 -6.30 -6.31
N LEU A 191 -7.02 -5.59 -5.76
CA LEU A 191 -7.18 -4.18 -5.41
C LEU A 191 -7.34 -3.31 -6.66
N GLU A 192 -6.51 -3.50 -7.66
CA GLU A 192 -6.63 -2.77 -8.94
C GLU A 192 -7.97 -3.05 -9.62
N GLN A 193 -8.40 -4.31 -9.61
CA GLN A 193 -9.70 -4.70 -10.16
C GLN A 193 -10.85 -4.01 -9.43
N PHE A 194 -10.85 -4.02 -8.09
CA PHE A 194 -11.86 -3.33 -7.30
C PHE A 194 -11.88 -1.81 -7.59
N LEU A 195 -10.71 -1.18 -7.64
CA LEU A 195 -10.58 0.25 -7.87
C LEU A 195 -11.01 0.65 -9.30
N THR A 196 -10.73 -0.18 -10.29
CA THR A 196 -11.14 0.08 -11.70
C THR A 196 -12.63 -0.20 -11.93
N ALA A 197 -13.21 -1.23 -11.30
CA ALA A 197 -14.63 -1.52 -11.40
C ALA A 197 -15.50 -0.35 -10.89
N GLY A 198 -15.13 0.24 -9.76
CA GLY A 198 -15.84 1.40 -9.22
C GLY A 198 -15.78 2.66 -10.11
N LEU A 199 -14.81 2.77 -11.01
CA LEU A 199 -14.76 3.83 -12.02
C LEU A 199 -15.74 3.59 -13.16
N ALA A 200 -15.90 2.34 -13.58
CA ALA A 200 -16.83 1.99 -14.66
C ALA A 200 -18.29 2.21 -14.25
N GLU A 201 -18.65 1.88 -13.01
CA GLU A 201 -19.99 2.12 -12.46
C GLU A 201 -20.36 3.61 -12.37
N GLN A 202 -19.38 4.51 -12.28
CA GLN A 202 -19.61 5.95 -12.21
C GLN A 202 -19.75 6.58 -13.59
N ALA A 203 -19.34 5.90 -14.66
CA ALA A 203 -19.36 6.37 -16.04
C ALA A 203 -20.63 5.90 -16.80
N ALA A 204 -21.40 4.97 -16.21
CA ALA A 204 -22.66 4.45 -16.74
C ALA A 204 -23.85 5.20 -16.16
#